data_1dd7ab3b47c84db558ced2ff4678726e
#
_entry.id   1dd7ab3b47c84db558ced2ff4678726e
#
_cell.length_a   1.000
_cell.length_b   1.000
_cell.length_c   1.000
_cell.angle_alpha   90.00
_cell.angle_beta   90.00
_cell.angle_gamma   90.00
#
_symmetry.space_group_name_H-M   'P 1'
#
loop_
_entity.id
_entity.type
_entity.pdbx_description
1 polymer ?
#
loop_
_entity_poly.entity_id
_entity_poly.type
_entity_poly.pdbx_seq_one_letter_code
_entity_poly.pdbx_strand_id
1 'polypeptide(L)'
;LISKKLSKKFITIEPNTKDEYTVNKTYPFEKWQSVVNNLSKKLKIVQIGQDTDQVLENCIDMTGKTSFREAALLMSKAALHVGPEGGLMHAANAVGTRCVIVITGFIHPRMTCYSDNINLWIGKDHGPCGLKIHCEKCKKECDDHDPKEIVAKVEEALSFDWDANWTKV
;
A
#
# COMPACT_ATOMS: atom_id res chain seq x y z
N LEU A 1 10.58 -14.04 -16.89
CA LEU A 1 11.91 -13.38 -16.75
C LEU A 1 12.01 -12.50 -15.49
N ILE A 2 10.92 -11.88 -15.02
CA ILE A 2 10.89 -11.02 -13.82
C ILE A 2 11.04 -11.87 -12.55
N SER A 3 10.46 -13.08 -12.49
CA SER A 3 10.45 -13.94 -11.31
C SER A 3 11.83 -14.47 -10.87
N LYS A 4 12.82 -14.51 -11.75
CA LYS A 4 14.18 -14.99 -11.43
C LYS A 4 15.06 -13.96 -10.72
N LYS A 5 14.73 -12.66 -10.80
CA LYS A 5 15.50 -11.57 -10.18
C LYS A 5 15.02 -11.16 -8.80
N LEU A 6 13.79 -11.49 -8.44
CA LEU A 6 13.22 -11.17 -7.15
C LEU A 6 13.38 -12.39 -6.25
N SER A 7 14.33 -12.36 -5.32
CA SER A 7 14.35 -13.31 -4.22
C SER A 7 13.01 -13.20 -3.47
N LYS A 8 12.49 -14.29 -2.91
CA LYS A 8 11.16 -14.43 -2.29
C LYS A 8 10.81 -13.41 -1.18
N LYS A 9 11.70 -12.46 -0.88
CA LYS A 9 11.57 -11.47 0.20
C LYS A 9 11.38 -10.07 -0.37
N PHE A 10 10.19 -9.77 -0.90
CA PHE A 10 9.85 -8.41 -1.29
C PHE A 10 8.39 -8.11 -0.93
N ILE A 11 8.11 -6.83 -0.80
CA ILE A 11 6.75 -6.32 -0.71
C ILE A 11 6.43 -5.48 -1.94
N THR A 12 5.15 -5.35 -2.27
CA THR A 12 4.69 -4.38 -3.26
C THR A 12 4.14 -3.15 -2.57
N ILE A 13 4.33 -1.98 -3.17
CA ILE A 13 3.78 -0.71 -2.70
C ILE A 13 3.09 0.04 -3.85
N GLU A 14 1.93 0.63 -3.56
CA GLU A 14 1.24 1.59 -4.44
C GLU A 14 1.04 2.88 -3.66
N PRO A 15 1.82 3.97 -3.92
CA PRO A 15 1.64 5.24 -3.22
C PRO A 15 0.51 6.10 -3.80
N ASN A 16 0.13 5.85 -5.06
CA ASN A 16 -0.74 6.72 -5.83
C ASN A 16 -2.20 6.29 -5.78
N THR A 17 -3.10 7.26 -5.87
CA THR A 17 -4.54 7.09 -6.00
C THR A 17 -5.03 7.75 -7.30
N LYS A 18 -6.26 7.49 -7.68
CA LYS A 18 -6.89 8.19 -8.82
C LYS A 18 -7.46 9.52 -8.32
N ASP A 19 -6.69 10.59 -8.45
CA ASP A 19 -7.09 11.94 -8.04
C ASP A 19 -8.33 12.44 -8.81
N GLU A 20 -8.52 11.95 -10.05
CA GLU A 20 -9.72 12.21 -10.85
C GLU A 20 -11.01 11.73 -10.17
N TYR A 21 -10.92 10.71 -9.32
CA TYR A 21 -12.08 10.25 -8.55
C TYR A 21 -12.29 11.10 -7.29
N THR A 22 -11.26 11.28 -6.49
CA THR A 22 -11.20 12.18 -5.34
C THR A 22 -9.78 12.33 -4.81
N VAL A 23 -9.38 13.55 -4.52
CA VAL A 23 -8.10 13.85 -3.84
C VAL A 23 -8.10 13.44 -2.36
N ASN A 24 -9.28 13.17 -1.79
CA ASN A 24 -9.42 12.85 -0.36
C ASN A 24 -8.93 11.44 0.02
N LYS A 25 -8.57 10.62 -0.97
CA LYS A 25 -7.92 9.32 -0.77
C LYS A 25 -6.39 9.41 -0.78
N THR A 26 -5.85 10.55 -1.21
CA THR A 26 -4.42 10.71 -1.44
C THR A 26 -3.69 10.93 -0.13
N TYR A 27 -2.78 10.00 0.20
CA TYR A 27 -1.83 10.16 1.30
C TYR A 27 -0.56 10.81 0.77
N PRO A 28 0.07 11.76 1.52
CA PRO A 28 1.20 12.53 1.01
C PRO A 28 2.36 11.67 0.50
N PHE A 29 2.87 11.97 -0.69
CA PHE A 29 3.89 11.16 -1.36
C PHE A 29 5.22 11.14 -0.58
N GLU A 30 5.61 12.26 0.02
CA GLU A 30 6.80 12.37 0.87
C GLU A 30 6.71 11.48 2.13
N LYS A 31 5.51 11.20 2.62
CA LYS A 31 5.29 10.27 3.73
C LYS A 31 5.43 8.83 3.27
N TRP A 32 4.98 8.49 2.05
CA TRP A 32 5.27 7.19 1.44
C TRP A 32 6.77 7.02 1.24
N GLN A 33 7.49 8.07 0.81
CA GLN A 33 8.95 8.03 0.72
C GLN A 33 9.61 7.76 2.07
N SER A 34 9.10 8.37 3.15
CA SER A 34 9.58 8.10 4.51
C SER A 34 9.37 6.64 4.91
N VAL A 35 8.22 6.04 4.57
CA VAL A 35 7.97 4.60 4.80
C VAL A 35 8.99 3.74 4.05
N VAL A 36 9.21 4.01 2.78
CA VAL A 36 10.16 3.25 1.94
C VAL A 36 11.59 3.40 2.47
N ASN A 37 12.02 4.59 2.86
CA ASN A 37 13.36 4.83 3.40
C ASN A 37 13.65 4.02 4.68
N ASN A 38 12.62 3.73 5.47
CA ASN A 38 12.75 2.88 6.66
C ASN A 38 12.79 1.39 6.28
N LEU A 39 11.87 0.94 5.44
CA LEU A 39 11.70 -0.47 5.11
C LEU A 39 12.76 -1.01 4.15
N SER A 40 13.25 -0.20 3.20
CA SER A 40 14.24 -0.61 2.18
C SER A 40 15.58 -1.04 2.76
N LYS A 41 15.88 -0.66 4.02
CA LYS A 41 17.06 -1.12 4.75
C LYS A 41 17.02 -2.62 5.08
N LYS A 42 15.82 -3.20 5.12
CA LYS A 42 15.58 -4.58 5.58
C LYS A 42 15.03 -5.48 4.48
N LEU A 43 14.32 -4.93 3.51
CA LEU A 43 13.63 -5.73 2.49
C LEU A 43 13.55 -5.01 1.14
N LYS A 44 13.33 -5.80 0.09
CA LYS A 44 13.11 -5.26 -1.25
C LYS A 44 11.70 -4.75 -1.40
N ILE A 45 11.54 -3.59 -2.01
CA ILE A 45 10.26 -2.95 -2.26
C ILE A 45 10.08 -2.78 -3.77
N VAL A 46 8.92 -3.13 -4.28
CA VAL A 46 8.54 -2.98 -5.68
C VAL A 46 7.36 -2.03 -5.74
N GLN A 47 7.56 -0.86 -6.32
CA GLN A 47 6.46 0.06 -6.60
C GLN A 47 5.71 -0.43 -7.83
N ILE A 48 4.39 -0.53 -7.70
CA ILE A 48 3.46 -0.89 -8.78
C ILE A 48 2.36 0.17 -8.89
N GLY A 49 1.63 0.14 -9.99
CA GLY A 49 0.53 1.07 -10.24
C GLY A 49 0.53 1.56 -11.67
N GLN A 50 -0.26 2.59 -11.92
CA GLN A 50 -0.31 3.27 -13.21
C GLN A 50 1.01 3.98 -13.50
N ASP A 51 1.24 4.31 -14.78
CA ASP A 51 2.35 5.14 -15.19
C ASP A 51 2.30 6.51 -14.50
N THR A 52 3.43 6.93 -13.96
CA THR A 52 3.51 8.14 -13.14
C THR A 52 4.94 8.66 -13.07
N ASP A 53 5.09 9.98 -12.92
CA ASP A 53 6.37 10.61 -12.60
C ASP A 53 6.73 10.52 -11.10
N GLN A 54 5.79 10.09 -10.27
CA GLN A 54 5.98 9.91 -8.83
C GLN A 54 6.53 8.53 -8.51
N VAL A 55 7.83 8.36 -8.67
CA VAL A 55 8.54 7.11 -8.34
C VAL A 55 9.29 7.28 -7.04
N LEU A 56 9.07 6.35 -6.10
CA LEU A 56 9.75 6.32 -4.80
C LEU A 56 11.21 5.92 -4.98
N GLU A 57 12.10 6.59 -4.28
CA GLU A 57 13.51 6.19 -4.21
C GLU A 57 13.68 4.89 -3.40
N ASN A 58 14.78 4.18 -3.64
CA ASN A 58 15.12 2.93 -2.96
C ASN A 58 14.10 1.79 -3.15
N CYS A 59 13.35 1.79 -4.24
CA CYS A 59 12.47 0.71 -4.65
C CYS A 59 12.73 0.31 -6.13
N ILE A 60 12.19 -0.84 -6.52
CA ILE A 60 12.17 -1.28 -7.92
C ILE A 60 10.91 -0.71 -8.55
N ASP A 61 11.09 0.15 -9.55
CA ASP A 61 9.99 0.76 -10.27
C ASP A 61 9.39 -0.19 -11.33
N MET A 62 8.11 -0.52 -11.14
CA MET A 62 7.26 -1.28 -12.06
C MET A 62 5.98 -0.52 -12.44
N THR A 63 5.90 0.79 -12.13
CA THR A 63 4.76 1.64 -12.51
C THR A 63 4.63 1.71 -14.04
N GLY A 64 3.42 1.58 -14.55
CA GLY A 64 3.15 1.55 -15.99
C GLY A 64 3.71 0.34 -16.76
N LYS A 65 4.49 -0.53 -16.11
CA LYS A 65 5.20 -1.67 -16.75
C LYS A 65 4.44 -2.99 -16.65
N THR A 66 3.30 -3.00 -16.01
CA THR A 66 2.46 -4.18 -15.83
C THR A 66 1.00 -3.86 -16.14
N SER A 67 0.32 -4.79 -16.80
CA SER A 67 -1.13 -4.82 -16.80
C SER A 67 -1.67 -5.10 -15.39
N PHE A 68 -2.94 -4.86 -15.16
CA PHE A 68 -3.59 -5.17 -13.86
C PHE A 68 -3.43 -6.64 -13.45
N ARG A 69 -3.52 -7.58 -14.41
CA ARG A 69 -3.34 -9.02 -14.15
C ARG A 69 -1.88 -9.39 -13.84
N GLU A 70 -0.93 -8.76 -14.51
CA GLU A 70 0.50 -8.97 -14.22
C GLU A 70 0.88 -8.37 -12.86
N ALA A 71 0.32 -7.22 -12.49
CA ALA A 71 0.46 -6.66 -11.15
C ALA A 71 -0.11 -7.62 -10.08
N ALA A 72 -1.29 -8.22 -10.31
CA ALA A 72 -1.86 -9.24 -9.42
C ALA A 72 -0.95 -10.47 -9.30
N LEU A 73 -0.39 -10.96 -10.43
CA LEU A 73 0.58 -12.06 -10.43
C LEU A 73 1.85 -11.70 -9.67
N LEU A 74 2.35 -10.49 -9.82
CA LEU A 74 3.52 -10.00 -9.06
C LEU A 74 3.19 -9.96 -7.56
N MET A 75 2.03 -9.43 -7.18
CA MET A 75 1.56 -9.40 -5.79
C MET A 75 1.43 -10.81 -5.20
N SER A 76 0.99 -11.81 -5.96
CA SER A 76 0.88 -13.21 -5.47
C SER A 76 2.23 -13.82 -5.06
N LYS A 77 3.35 -13.20 -5.45
CA LYS A 77 4.72 -13.60 -5.07
C LYS A 77 5.33 -12.70 -4.00
N ALA A 78 4.67 -11.61 -3.66
CA ALA A 78 5.08 -10.71 -2.60
C ALA A 78 4.69 -11.27 -1.22
N ALA A 79 5.45 -10.90 -0.19
CA ALA A 79 5.10 -11.22 1.19
C ALA A 79 3.92 -10.35 1.68
N LEU A 80 3.78 -9.14 1.13
CA LEU A 80 2.78 -8.17 1.55
C LEU A 80 2.54 -7.15 0.44
N HIS A 81 1.33 -6.59 0.38
CA HIS A 81 1.03 -5.39 -0.39
C HIS A 81 0.75 -4.21 0.57
N VAL A 82 1.29 -3.05 0.25
CA VAL A 82 1.10 -1.81 1.02
C VAL A 82 0.58 -0.72 0.11
N GLY A 83 -0.48 -0.03 0.51
CA GLY A 83 -1.03 1.04 -0.32
C GLY A 83 -2.31 1.65 0.23
N PRO A 84 -2.95 2.54 -0.53
CA PRO A 84 -4.26 3.08 -0.20
C PRO A 84 -5.38 2.07 -0.50
N GLU A 85 -6.57 2.39 -0.07
CA GLU A 85 -7.78 1.70 -0.51
C GLU A 85 -7.99 1.94 -2.00
N GLY A 86 -8.06 0.85 -2.79
CA GLY A 86 -8.17 0.94 -4.25
C GLY A 86 -8.13 -0.39 -4.97
N GLY A 87 -8.00 -0.33 -6.29
CA GLY A 87 -8.07 -1.51 -7.17
C GLY A 87 -7.00 -2.56 -6.89
N LEU A 88 -5.76 -2.16 -6.59
CA LEU A 88 -4.68 -3.10 -6.29
C LEU A 88 -4.86 -3.80 -4.94
N MET A 89 -5.48 -3.15 -3.95
CA MET A 89 -5.91 -3.83 -2.72
C MET A 89 -6.85 -5.01 -3.03
N HIS A 90 -7.85 -4.79 -3.89
CA HIS A 90 -8.76 -5.86 -4.29
C HIS A 90 -8.05 -6.97 -5.06
N ALA A 91 -7.14 -6.61 -5.97
CA ALA A 91 -6.34 -7.57 -6.71
C ALA A 91 -5.43 -8.40 -5.80
N ALA A 92 -4.77 -7.78 -4.82
CA ALA A 92 -3.93 -8.45 -3.83
C ALA A 92 -4.74 -9.50 -3.03
N ASN A 93 -5.93 -9.12 -2.54
CA ASN A 93 -6.81 -10.05 -1.83
C ASN A 93 -7.29 -11.20 -2.72
N ALA A 94 -7.61 -10.92 -3.99
CA ALA A 94 -8.04 -11.94 -4.95
C ALA A 94 -6.96 -13.02 -5.22
N VAL A 95 -5.69 -12.68 -5.04
CA VAL A 95 -4.56 -13.63 -5.20
C VAL A 95 -4.00 -14.14 -3.87
N GLY A 96 -4.68 -13.86 -2.74
CA GLY A 96 -4.33 -14.33 -1.42
C GLY A 96 -3.16 -13.59 -0.77
N THR A 97 -2.83 -12.38 -1.26
CA THR A 97 -1.77 -11.55 -0.68
C THR A 97 -2.36 -10.63 0.39
N ARG A 98 -1.85 -10.74 1.60
CA ARG A 98 -2.23 -9.86 2.71
C ARG A 98 -1.79 -8.43 2.45
N CYS A 99 -2.54 -7.46 3.00
CA CYS A 99 -2.25 -6.05 2.79
C CYS A 99 -2.14 -5.26 4.10
N VAL A 100 -1.34 -4.20 4.06
CA VAL A 100 -1.44 -3.05 4.97
C VAL A 100 -2.04 -1.91 4.18
N ILE A 101 -3.25 -1.51 4.51
CA ILE A 101 -4.02 -0.52 3.76
C ILE A 101 -4.18 0.75 4.57
N VAL A 102 -3.71 1.86 4.00
CA VAL A 102 -3.89 3.21 4.56
C VAL A 102 -5.22 3.76 4.06
N ILE A 103 -6.11 4.03 4.97
CA ILE A 103 -7.47 4.49 4.68
C ILE A 103 -7.64 5.89 5.26
N THR A 104 -7.88 6.85 4.39
CA THR A 104 -8.11 8.25 4.75
C THR A 104 -9.53 8.47 5.29
N GLY A 105 -9.86 9.69 5.66
CA GLY A 105 -11.22 10.07 6.07
C GLY A 105 -12.28 10.07 4.96
N PHE A 106 -11.94 9.65 3.73
CA PHE A 106 -12.90 9.60 2.63
C PHE A 106 -13.95 8.51 2.79
N ILE A 107 -13.54 7.29 3.15
CA ILE A 107 -14.42 6.12 3.21
C ILE A 107 -14.21 5.33 4.51
N HIS A 108 -15.28 4.72 4.99
CA HIS A 108 -15.20 3.83 6.15
C HIS A 108 -14.62 2.47 5.75
N PRO A 109 -13.65 1.89 6.49
CA PRO A 109 -13.02 0.60 6.17
C PRO A 109 -14.00 -0.54 5.91
N ARG A 110 -15.10 -0.58 6.65
CA ARG A 110 -16.15 -1.63 6.51
C ARG A 110 -16.84 -1.65 5.15
N MET A 111 -16.70 -0.58 4.37
CA MET A 111 -17.38 -0.48 3.05
C MET A 111 -16.62 -1.23 1.96
N THR A 112 -15.30 -1.28 2.05
CA THR A 112 -14.45 -1.74 0.92
C THR A 112 -13.30 -2.65 1.35
N CYS A 113 -12.85 -2.59 2.61
CA CYS A 113 -11.68 -3.33 3.06
C CYS A 113 -12.02 -4.75 3.51
N TYR A 114 -11.00 -5.61 3.53
CA TYR A 114 -11.10 -7.01 3.93
C TYR A 114 -10.60 -7.18 5.37
N SER A 115 -11.23 -8.12 6.11
CA SER A 115 -10.89 -8.39 7.51
C SER A 115 -9.48 -8.96 7.70
N ASP A 116 -8.96 -9.65 6.68
CA ASP A 116 -7.64 -10.30 6.74
C ASP A 116 -6.48 -9.30 6.53
N ASN A 117 -6.79 -8.06 6.12
CA ASN A 117 -5.84 -6.99 5.99
C ASN A 117 -5.62 -6.27 7.32
N ILE A 118 -4.47 -5.62 7.45
CA ILE A 118 -4.26 -4.58 8.45
C ILE A 118 -4.79 -3.26 7.85
N ASN A 119 -5.96 -2.85 8.32
CA ASN A 119 -6.65 -1.66 7.84
C ASN A 119 -6.34 -0.48 8.76
N LEU A 120 -5.38 0.36 8.37
CA LEU A 120 -4.98 1.55 9.10
C LEU A 120 -5.88 2.72 8.70
N TRP A 121 -6.93 2.96 9.48
CA TRP A 121 -7.86 4.05 9.24
C TRP A 121 -7.39 5.33 9.95
N ILE A 122 -6.73 6.21 9.19
CA ILE A 122 -6.21 7.49 9.70
C ILE A 122 -7.28 8.56 9.81
N GLY A 123 -8.40 8.43 9.12
CA GLY A 123 -9.54 9.36 9.11
C GLY A 123 -10.63 9.04 10.11
N LYS A 124 -10.35 8.35 11.20
CA LYS A 124 -11.36 7.85 12.16
C LYS A 124 -12.08 8.93 12.96
N ASP A 125 -11.45 10.08 13.13
CA ASP A 125 -11.97 11.11 14.05
C ASP A 125 -13.08 11.97 13.43
N HIS A 126 -13.17 12.04 12.09
CA HIS A 126 -14.24 12.78 11.42
C HIS A 126 -14.89 12.04 10.24
N GLY A 127 -14.27 10.97 9.76
CA GLY A 127 -14.73 10.24 8.57
C GLY A 127 -15.99 9.38 8.81
N PRO A 128 -16.58 8.86 7.74
CA PRO A 128 -16.23 9.13 6.36
C PRO A 128 -16.85 10.44 5.82
N CYS A 129 -16.07 11.23 5.07
CA CYS A 129 -16.61 12.45 4.45
C CYS A 129 -17.39 12.16 3.15
N GLY A 130 -17.01 11.14 2.38
CA GLY A 130 -17.64 10.76 1.11
C GLY A 130 -17.57 11.83 0.00
N LEU A 131 -16.80 12.91 0.21
CA LEU A 131 -16.79 14.06 -0.69
C LEU A 131 -15.87 13.82 -1.89
N LYS A 132 -16.35 14.10 -3.09
CA LYS A 132 -15.52 14.10 -4.30
C LYS A 132 -14.73 15.41 -4.51
N ILE A 133 -15.11 16.46 -3.79
CA ILE A 133 -14.38 17.72 -3.74
C ILE A 133 -13.42 17.71 -2.55
N HIS A 134 -12.42 18.58 -2.57
CA HIS A 134 -11.43 18.69 -1.49
C HIS A 134 -12.08 18.80 -0.10
N CYS A 135 -11.55 18.04 0.84
CA CYS A 135 -11.97 18.02 2.24
C CYS A 135 -10.76 18.37 3.14
N GLU A 136 -10.81 19.55 3.75
CA GLU A 136 -9.74 20.03 4.64
C GLU A 136 -9.46 19.09 5.82
N LYS A 137 -10.48 18.43 6.33
CA LYS A 137 -10.32 17.48 7.45
C LYS A 137 -9.55 16.24 7.02
N CYS A 138 -9.88 15.64 5.84
CA CYS A 138 -9.13 14.51 5.29
C CYS A 138 -7.67 14.89 5.04
N LYS A 139 -7.44 16.07 4.46
CA LYS A 139 -6.09 16.57 4.24
C LYS A 139 -5.32 16.72 5.55
N LYS A 140 -5.93 17.39 6.53
CA LYS A 140 -5.30 17.63 7.84
C LYS A 140 -4.92 16.32 8.52
N GLU A 141 -5.80 15.31 8.54
CA GLU A 141 -5.48 14.00 9.13
C GLU A 141 -4.33 13.30 8.42
N CYS A 142 -4.28 13.38 7.08
CA CYS A 142 -3.15 12.86 6.32
C CYS A 142 -1.85 13.61 6.62
N ASP A 143 -1.91 14.94 6.75
CA ASP A 143 -0.75 15.78 7.07
C ASP A 143 -0.24 15.55 8.50
N ASP A 144 -1.13 15.36 9.45
CA ASP A 144 -0.78 15.14 10.87
C ASP A 144 -0.31 13.70 11.16
N HIS A 145 -0.69 12.72 10.32
CA HIS A 145 -0.38 11.31 10.56
C HIS A 145 1.13 11.02 10.49
N ASP A 146 1.67 10.28 11.47
CA ASP A 146 3.08 9.85 11.47
C ASP A 146 3.25 8.58 10.60
N PRO A 147 4.04 8.63 9.51
CA PRO A 147 4.30 7.49 8.64
C PRO A 147 4.99 6.31 9.34
N LYS A 148 5.58 6.51 10.52
CA LYS A 148 6.13 5.42 11.33
C LYS A 148 5.06 4.40 11.76
N GLU A 149 3.80 4.82 11.87
CA GLU A 149 2.71 3.89 12.16
C GLU A 149 2.52 2.89 11.01
N ILE A 150 2.66 3.33 9.75
CA ILE A 150 2.62 2.42 8.59
C ILE A 150 3.79 1.43 8.65
N VAL A 151 4.99 1.92 8.95
CA VAL A 151 6.20 1.06 9.11
C VAL A 151 5.95 0.00 10.18
N ALA A 152 5.45 0.39 11.36
CA ALA A 152 5.14 -0.53 12.45
C ALA A 152 4.10 -1.59 12.03
N LYS A 153 3.06 -1.20 11.27
CA LYS A 153 2.04 -2.15 10.78
C LYS A 153 2.59 -3.10 9.71
N VAL A 154 3.51 -2.66 8.88
CA VAL A 154 4.21 -3.53 7.92
C VAL A 154 5.10 -4.53 8.67
N GLU A 155 5.86 -4.08 9.66
CA GLU A 155 6.70 -4.95 10.49
C GLU A 155 5.85 -5.96 11.29
N GLU A 156 4.71 -5.54 11.84
CA GLU A 156 3.73 -6.40 12.51
C GLU A 156 3.21 -7.48 11.54
N ALA A 157 2.80 -7.10 10.34
CA ALA A 157 2.30 -8.03 9.33
C ALA A 157 3.34 -9.07 8.93
N LEU A 158 4.59 -8.66 8.79
CA LEU A 158 5.70 -9.54 8.39
C LEU A 158 6.19 -10.42 9.54
N SER A 159 6.09 -10.00 10.79
CA SER A 159 6.52 -10.79 11.95
C SER A 159 5.63 -12.00 12.18
N PHE A 160 4.33 -11.93 11.87
CA PHE A 160 3.42 -13.08 11.96
C PHE A 160 3.73 -14.18 10.92
N ASP A 161 4.25 -13.80 9.74
CA ASP A 161 4.55 -14.72 8.63
C ASP A 161 6.02 -15.15 8.58
N TRP A 162 6.90 -14.47 9.34
CA TRP A 162 8.34 -14.62 9.20
C TRP A 162 8.83 -16.03 9.52
N ASP A 163 8.22 -16.70 10.51
CA ASP A 163 8.61 -18.03 10.94
C ASP A 163 7.91 -19.18 10.18
N ALA A 164 6.74 -18.92 9.59
CA ALA A 164 5.91 -19.97 9.00
C ALA A 164 6.21 -20.27 7.52
N ASN A 165 6.62 -19.27 6.71
CA ASN A 165 6.74 -19.38 5.26
C ASN A 165 8.18 -19.31 4.71
N TRP A 166 9.19 -19.08 5.53
CA TRP A 166 10.55 -18.86 5.08
C TRP A 166 11.46 -20.08 5.21
N THR A 167 11.00 -21.10 5.94
CA THR A 167 11.73 -22.35 6.19
C THR A 167 11.29 -23.53 5.30
N LYS A 168 10.24 -23.34 4.49
CA LYS A 168 9.72 -24.41 3.61
C LYS A 168 9.91 -24.06 2.13
N VAL A 169 11.13 -24.00 1.67
CA VAL A 169 11.53 -24.32 0.26
C VAL A 169 12.98 -24.73 0.23
#